data_6b451c940cce9a448ae50e76f8d340a9
#
_entry.id   6b451c940cce9a448ae50e76f8d340a9
#
_cell.length_a   1.000
_cell.length_b   1.000
_cell.length_c   1.000
_cell.angle_alpha   90.00
_cell.angle_beta   90.00
_cell.angle_gamma   90.00
#
_symmetry.space_group_name_H-M   'P 1'
#
loop_
_entity.id
_entity.type
_entity.pdbx_description
1 polymer ?
#
loop_
_entity_poly.entity_id
_entity_poly.type
_entity_poly.pdbx_seq_one_letter_code
_entity_poly.pdbx_strand_id
1 'polypeptide(L)'
;MNIIKIIGLLTVIMHFTACAQTTEKKTSTNVLNGWESLTENNYSINYPDNWELNKSEQMGTSFMLFSPLSSEQDQFKENVNLLIQDLAGHNVDLNKYVEISESQIETLITDGKILDSKRLTTEKLNYQKVIYTGKQGIFNLKFEQYYWVIGDKAFILTLTCEENQYNDFQVIGEKILNSFKLVKN
;
A
#
# COMPACT_ATOMS: atom_id res chain seq x y z
N MET A 1 -7.74 -5.68 27.65
CA MET A 1 -6.84 -4.73 26.97
C MET A 1 -6.85 -5.13 25.51
N ASN A 2 -7.67 -4.44 24.70
CA ASN A 2 -7.78 -4.77 23.26
C ASN A 2 -6.49 -4.31 22.57
N ILE A 3 -5.68 -5.27 22.13
CA ILE A 3 -4.49 -5.00 21.35
C ILE A 3 -4.97 -4.48 19.99
N ILE A 4 -4.69 -3.22 19.70
CA ILE A 4 -4.95 -2.63 18.37
C ILE A 4 -4.05 -3.37 17.39
N LYS A 5 -4.63 -4.20 16.52
CA LYS A 5 -3.91 -4.76 15.38
C LYS A 5 -3.77 -3.68 14.32
N ILE A 6 -2.66 -2.97 14.35
CA ILE A 6 -2.37 -1.84 13.45
C ILE A 6 -1.85 -2.32 12.09
N ILE A 7 -1.18 -3.46 12.04
CA ILE A 7 -0.80 -4.05 10.77
C ILE A 7 -1.99 -4.79 10.18
N GLY A 8 -2.55 -4.27 9.11
CA GLY A 8 -3.25 -5.10 8.15
C GLY A 8 -2.24 -6.08 7.56
N LEU A 9 -2.01 -7.21 8.24
CA LEU A 9 -1.20 -8.30 7.70
C LEU A 9 -1.95 -8.83 6.48
N LEU A 10 -1.60 -8.32 5.32
CA LEU A 10 -2.20 -8.67 4.04
C LEU A 10 -1.71 -10.05 3.62
N THR A 11 -2.34 -11.11 4.15
CA THR A 11 -2.14 -12.48 3.62
C THR A 11 -2.88 -12.58 2.29
N VAL A 12 -2.19 -12.29 1.19
CA VAL A 12 -2.74 -12.48 -0.17
C VAL A 12 -2.75 -13.96 -0.48
N ILE A 13 -3.85 -14.65 -0.17
CA ILE A 13 -4.14 -15.99 -0.72
C ILE A 13 -4.84 -15.73 -2.04
N MET A 14 -4.12 -15.87 -3.14
CA MET A 14 -4.70 -15.75 -4.47
C MET A 14 -5.60 -16.96 -4.76
N HIS A 15 -6.91 -16.78 -4.65
CA HIS A 15 -7.88 -17.65 -5.32
C HIS A 15 -8.34 -16.92 -6.58
N PHE A 16 -7.93 -17.41 -7.75
CA PHE A 16 -8.44 -16.93 -9.03
C PHE A 16 -9.89 -17.32 -9.19
N THR A 17 -10.79 -16.38 -9.04
CA THR A 17 -12.15 -16.45 -9.57
C THR A 17 -12.31 -15.31 -10.56
N ALA A 18 -12.46 -15.68 -11.83
CA ALA A 18 -12.78 -14.74 -12.89
C ALA A 18 -14.16 -14.13 -12.64
N CYS A 19 -14.26 -12.82 -12.55
CA CYS A 19 -15.53 -12.11 -12.54
C CYS A 19 -15.49 -10.85 -13.40
N ALA A 20 -16.61 -10.62 -14.07
CA ALA A 20 -16.85 -9.73 -15.18
C ALA A 20 -16.54 -8.23 -14.92
N GLN A 21 -16.02 -7.58 -15.95
CA GLN A 21 -15.75 -6.14 -16.05
C GLN A 21 -17.01 -5.30 -16.04
N THR A 22 -17.07 -4.32 -15.15
CA THR A 22 -17.97 -3.17 -15.29
C THR A 22 -17.15 -1.96 -15.71
N THR A 23 -17.46 -1.41 -16.87
CA THR A 23 -16.78 -0.25 -17.47
C THR A 23 -17.29 1.02 -16.81
N GLU A 24 -16.49 1.70 -15.98
CA GLU A 24 -16.80 3.04 -15.47
C GLU A 24 -16.12 4.15 -16.29
N LYS A 25 -16.83 5.26 -16.38
CA LYS A 25 -16.61 6.42 -17.26
C LYS A 25 -15.40 7.24 -16.84
N LYS A 26 -14.39 7.36 -17.73
CA LYS A 26 -13.19 8.18 -17.54
C LYS A 26 -13.52 9.68 -17.42
N THR A 27 -13.09 10.29 -16.30
CA THR A 27 -13.00 11.74 -16.15
C THR A 27 -11.55 12.14 -16.42
N SER A 28 -11.35 12.91 -17.49
CA SER A 28 -10.03 13.35 -17.98
C SER A 28 -9.45 14.43 -17.05
N THR A 29 -8.46 14.07 -16.27
CA THR A 29 -7.48 14.98 -15.67
C THR A 29 -6.12 14.72 -16.31
N ASN A 30 -5.25 15.75 -16.44
CA ASN A 30 -3.92 15.66 -17.06
C ASN A 30 -3.08 14.48 -16.49
N VAL A 31 -3.27 13.32 -17.08
CA VAL A 31 -2.55 12.09 -16.75
C VAL A 31 -1.34 12.01 -17.67
N LEU A 32 -0.18 11.64 -17.14
CA LEU A 32 1.01 11.33 -17.93
C LEU A 32 0.64 10.24 -18.95
N ASN A 33 1.15 10.35 -20.17
CA ASN A 33 0.91 9.35 -21.20
C ASN A 33 1.31 7.95 -20.68
N GLY A 34 0.42 6.96 -20.76
CA GLY A 34 0.63 5.62 -20.20
C GLY A 34 0.30 5.47 -18.69
N TRP A 35 -0.39 6.45 -18.10
CA TRP A 35 -0.83 6.41 -16.71
C TRP A 35 -2.33 6.66 -16.60
N GLU A 36 -2.92 6.11 -15.53
CA GLU A 36 -4.30 6.35 -15.10
C GLU A 36 -4.35 7.02 -13.74
N SER A 37 -5.51 7.56 -13.35
CA SER A 37 -5.75 8.16 -12.04
C SER A 37 -6.95 7.53 -11.38
N LEU A 38 -6.80 7.15 -10.11
CA LEU A 38 -7.89 6.88 -9.19
C LEU A 38 -8.09 8.11 -8.30
N THR A 39 -9.31 8.64 -8.29
CA THR A 39 -9.71 9.74 -7.39
C THR A 39 -10.93 9.32 -6.60
N GLU A 40 -10.82 9.40 -5.29
CA GLU A 40 -11.88 9.17 -4.31
C GLU A 40 -12.08 10.42 -3.46
N ASN A 41 -13.06 10.42 -2.56
CA ASN A 41 -13.42 11.62 -1.78
C ASN A 41 -12.25 12.19 -0.96
N ASN A 42 -11.35 11.34 -0.47
CA ASN A 42 -10.30 11.72 0.49
C ASN A 42 -8.89 11.58 -0.06
N TYR A 43 -8.70 10.97 -1.23
CA TYR A 43 -7.39 10.77 -1.83
C TYR A 43 -7.43 10.65 -3.35
N SER A 44 -6.27 10.82 -3.96
CA SER A 44 -6.02 10.46 -5.35
C SER A 44 -4.66 9.80 -5.49
N ILE A 45 -4.52 8.94 -6.51
CA ILE A 45 -3.27 8.25 -6.84
C ILE A 45 -3.21 8.03 -8.35
N ASN A 46 -2.00 8.08 -8.91
CA ASN A 46 -1.76 7.74 -10.31
C ASN A 46 -1.00 6.41 -10.40
N TYR A 47 -1.28 5.65 -11.44
CA TYR A 47 -0.68 4.34 -11.67
C TYR A 47 -0.54 4.06 -13.17
N PRO A 48 0.37 3.17 -13.62
CA PRO A 48 0.51 2.79 -15.01
C PRO A 48 -0.78 2.16 -15.55
N ASP A 49 -1.13 2.46 -16.79
CA ASP A 49 -2.37 1.96 -17.44
C ASP A 49 -2.37 0.44 -17.69
N ASN A 50 -1.19 -0.20 -17.62
CA ASN A 50 -1.04 -1.65 -17.68
C ASN A 50 -1.10 -2.34 -16.30
N TRP A 51 -1.29 -1.60 -15.19
CA TRP A 51 -1.57 -2.17 -13.88
C TRP A 51 -3.06 -2.36 -13.68
N GLU A 52 -3.45 -3.47 -13.08
CA GLU A 52 -4.84 -3.83 -12.81
C GLU A 52 -5.34 -3.18 -11.52
N LEU A 53 -6.38 -2.34 -11.61
CA LEU A 53 -7.04 -1.75 -10.45
C LEU A 53 -8.14 -2.68 -9.92
N ASN A 54 -8.04 -3.02 -8.63
CA ASN A 54 -9.06 -3.79 -7.90
C ASN A 54 -9.61 -2.94 -6.73
N LYS A 55 -10.92 -2.73 -6.73
CA LYS A 55 -11.67 -1.99 -5.68
C LYS A 55 -12.65 -2.88 -4.91
N SER A 56 -12.41 -4.19 -4.87
CA SER A 56 -13.31 -5.14 -4.20
C SER A 56 -13.22 -5.15 -2.68
N GLU A 57 -12.48 -4.20 -2.09
CA GLU A 57 -12.27 -4.08 -0.63
C GLU A 57 -11.69 -5.35 0.01
N GLN A 58 -11.00 -6.16 -0.79
CA GLN A 58 -10.34 -7.36 -0.29
C GLN A 58 -9.43 -7.00 0.89
N MET A 59 -9.53 -7.78 1.96
CA MET A 59 -8.71 -7.64 3.17
C MET A 59 -8.79 -6.26 3.84
N GLY A 60 -9.89 -5.51 3.60
CA GLY A 60 -10.12 -4.19 4.15
C GLY A 60 -9.35 -3.07 3.43
N THR A 61 -8.75 -3.36 2.27
CA THR A 61 -8.08 -2.32 1.47
C THR A 61 -9.10 -1.46 0.72
N SER A 62 -8.80 -0.17 0.58
CA SER A 62 -9.61 0.74 -0.24
C SER A 62 -9.42 0.50 -1.73
N PHE A 63 -8.23 0.08 -2.12
CA PHE A 63 -7.89 -0.39 -3.46
C PHE A 63 -6.62 -1.26 -3.42
N MET A 64 -6.44 -2.04 -4.49
CA MET A 64 -5.18 -2.71 -4.84
C MET A 64 -4.87 -2.47 -6.31
N LEU A 65 -3.61 -2.21 -6.61
CA LEU A 65 -3.05 -2.10 -7.96
C LEU A 65 -2.08 -3.27 -8.14
N PHE A 66 -2.27 -4.07 -9.17
CA PHE A 66 -1.41 -5.22 -9.45
C PHE A 66 -0.60 -4.99 -10.71
N SER A 67 0.69 -5.29 -10.67
CA SER A 67 1.54 -5.33 -11.86
C SER A 67 1.10 -6.45 -12.82
N PRO A 68 1.40 -6.37 -14.12
CA PRO A 68 1.45 -7.57 -14.94
C PRO A 68 2.53 -8.52 -14.40
N LEU A 69 2.37 -9.82 -14.63
CA LEU A 69 3.42 -10.80 -14.36
C LEU A 69 4.65 -10.53 -15.24
N SER A 70 5.83 -10.67 -14.69
CA SER A 70 7.11 -10.44 -15.40
C SER A 70 7.42 -11.55 -16.42
N SER A 71 6.86 -12.76 -16.22
CA SER A 71 7.00 -13.91 -17.10
C SER A 71 5.87 -14.93 -16.87
N GLU A 72 5.79 -15.97 -17.72
CA GLU A 72 4.84 -17.09 -17.54
C GLU A 72 5.13 -17.93 -16.27
N GLN A 73 6.34 -17.92 -15.78
CA GLN A 73 6.77 -18.63 -14.57
C GLN A 73 6.59 -17.81 -13.30
N ASP A 74 6.35 -16.51 -13.43
CA ASP A 74 6.11 -15.62 -12.32
C ASP A 74 4.76 -15.97 -11.65
N GLN A 75 4.81 -16.13 -10.33
CA GLN A 75 3.65 -16.51 -9.52
C GLN A 75 3.20 -15.41 -8.56
N PHE A 76 3.89 -14.26 -8.58
CA PHE A 76 3.58 -13.13 -7.72
C PHE A 76 3.37 -11.88 -8.57
N LYS A 77 2.28 -11.17 -8.33
CA LYS A 77 2.08 -9.82 -8.89
C LYS A 77 2.50 -8.82 -7.84
N GLU A 78 3.50 -8.02 -8.16
CA GLU A 78 3.85 -6.86 -7.34
C GLU A 78 2.62 -5.96 -7.23
N ASN A 79 2.45 -5.33 -6.08
CA ASN A 79 1.23 -4.58 -5.88
C ASN A 79 1.45 -3.33 -5.04
N VAL A 80 0.57 -2.35 -5.26
CA VAL A 80 0.38 -1.20 -4.38
C VAL A 80 -1.04 -1.23 -3.84
N ASN A 81 -1.18 -1.09 -2.53
CA ASN A 81 -2.49 -1.04 -1.90
C ASN A 81 -2.61 0.08 -0.88
N LEU A 82 -3.83 0.52 -0.62
CA LEU A 82 -4.16 1.47 0.42
C LEU A 82 -5.09 0.82 1.46
N LEU A 83 -4.66 0.81 2.71
CA LEU A 83 -5.49 0.53 3.86
C LEU A 83 -5.82 1.83 4.58
N ILE A 84 -7.09 2.05 4.93
CA ILE A 84 -7.53 3.17 5.76
C ILE A 84 -8.06 2.57 7.07
N GLN A 85 -7.40 2.89 8.17
CA GLN A 85 -7.75 2.37 9.50
C GLN A 85 -8.38 3.45 10.35
N ASP A 86 -9.48 3.12 11.00
CA ASP A 86 -10.12 3.98 12.01
C ASP A 86 -9.35 3.87 13.34
N LEU A 87 -8.96 5.01 13.88
CA LEU A 87 -8.26 5.16 15.16
C LEU A 87 -9.11 5.87 16.22
N ALA A 88 -10.41 6.11 15.92
CA ALA A 88 -11.29 6.82 16.84
C ALA A 88 -11.29 6.19 18.23
N GLY A 89 -11.17 7.00 19.27
CA GLY A 89 -11.13 6.56 20.66
C GLY A 89 -9.80 5.97 21.15
N HIS A 90 -8.77 5.89 20.30
CA HIS A 90 -7.49 5.27 20.67
C HIS A 90 -6.38 6.28 20.98
N ASN A 91 -6.56 7.57 20.65
CA ASN A 91 -5.57 8.64 20.83
C ASN A 91 -4.17 8.28 20.27
N VAL A 92 -4.14 7.77 19.06
CA VAL A 92 -2.91 7.33 18.37
C VAL A 92 -2.49 8.40 17.39
N ASP A 93 -1.38 9.06 17.66
CA ASP A 93 -0.69 9.95 16.70
C ASP A 93 0.26 9.15 15.78
N LEU A 94 0.89 9.85 14.84
CA LEU A 94 1.80 9.20 13.89
C LEU A 94 3.01 8.55 14.58
N ASN A 95 3.53 9.11 15.68
CA ASN A 95 4.66 8.52 16.38
C ASN A 95 4.27 7.19 17.03
N LYS A 96 3.13 7.20 17.72
CA LYS A 96 2.60 5.98 18.37
C LYS A 96 2.19 4.93 17.35
N TYR A 97 1.63 5.36 16.21
CA TYR A 97 1.30 4.45 15.10
C TYR A 97 2.55 3.73 14.58
N VAL A 98 3.64 4.49 14.34
CA VAL A 98 4.92 3.94 13.86
C VAL A 98 5.51 2.98 14.88
N GLU A 99 5.61 3.35 16.15
CA GLU A 99 6.11 2.49 17.22
C GLU A 99 5.39 1.12 17.25
N ILE A 100 4.06 1.14 17.21
CA ILE A 100 3.26 -0.08 17.22
C ILE A 100 3.46 -0.89 15.93
N SER A 101 3.49 -0.22 14.77
CA SER A 101 3.67 -0.87 13.46
C SER A 101 5.04 -1.56 13.38
N GLU A 102 6.11 -0.89 13.78
CA GLU A 102 7.46 -1.45 13.79
C GLU A 102 7.57 -2.67 14.72
N SER A 103 7.02 -2.57 15.94
CA SER A 103 6.95 -3.71 16.86
C SER A 103 6.18 -4.89 16.28
N GLN A 104 5.09 -4.64 15.54
CA GLN A 104 4.32 -5.71 14.90
C GLN A 104 5.04 -6.32 13.70
N ILE A 105 5.79 -5.54 12.92
CA ILE A 105 6.65 -6.07 11.85
C ILE A 105 7.63 -7.09 12.43
N GLU A 106 8.32 -6.74 13.51
CA GLU A 106 9.34 -7.61 14.12
C GLU A 106 8.76 -8.83 14.84
N THR A 107 7.53 -8.74 15.36
CA THR A 107 6.96 -9.80 16.22
C THR A 107 5.91 -10.67 15.54
N LEU A 108 5.21 -10.17 14.53
CA LEU A 108 4.09 -10.88 13.90
C LEU A 108 4.37 -11.33 12.46
N ILE A 109 5.32 -10.69 11.78
CA ILE A 109 5.69 -11.07 10.41
C ILE A 109 6.78 -12.15 10.47
N THR A 110 6.58 -13.26 9.77
CA THR A 110 7.58 -14.31 9.66
C THR A 110 8.85 -13.75 9.01
N ASP A 111 9.98 -13.87 9.69
CA ASP A 111 11.27 -13.28 9.30
C ASP A 111 11.19 -11.76 9.07
N GLY A 112 10.28 -11.08 9.80
CA GLY A 112 10.08 -9.63 9.73
C GLY A 112 11.32 -8.86 10.16
N LYS A 113 11.85 -8.02 9.28
CA LYS A 113 13.06 -7.23 9.55
C LYS A 113 12.92 -5.83 8.96
N ILE A 114 13.00 -4.80 9.80
CA ILE A 114 13.04 -3.40 9.37
C ILE A 114 14.42 -3.10 8.78
N LEU A 115 14.43 -2.55 7.56
CA LEU A 115 15.64 -2.16 6.83
C LEU A 115 15.88 -0.65 6.89
N ASP A 116 14.80 0.16 6.84
CA ASP A 116 14.84 1.61 6.93
C ASP A 116 13.54 2.13 7.53
N SER A 117 13.63 3.15 8.37
CA SER A 117 12.47 3.84 8.91
C SER A 117 12.80 5.31 9.11
N LYS A 118 12.10 6.18 8.39
CA LYS A 118 12.38 7.62 8.44
C LYS A 118 11.15 8.48 8.33
N ARG A 119 11.17 9.58 9.08
CA ARG A 119 10.17 10.64 8.99
C ARG A 119 10.48 11.52 7.77
N LEU A 120 9.47 11.73 6.94
CA LEU A 120 9.51 12.63 5.81
C LEU A 120 8.51 13.76 6.01
N THR A 121 8.91 14.97 5.62
CA THR A 121 8.10 16.17 5.76
C THR A 121 7.87 16.76 4.38
N THR A 122 6.60 16.97 4.04
CA THR A 122 6.21 17.81 2.91
C THR A 122 5.72 19.16 3.41
N GLU A 123 5.51 20.11 2.53
CA GLU A 123 4.95 21.42 2.89
C GLU A 123 3.60 21.33 3.63
N LYS A 124 2.89 20.22 3.49
CA LYS A 124 1.52 20.05 4.00
C LYS A 124 1.36 19.00 5.09
N LEU A 125 2.17 17.94 5.08
CA LEU A 125 1.99 16.78 5.94
C LEU A 125 3.31 16.08 6.25
N ASN A 126 3.41 15.56 7.47
CA ASN A 126 4.44 14.62 7.85
C ASN A 126 3.95 13.19 7.64
N TYR A 127 4.84 12.33 7.18
CA TYR A 127 4.57 10.91 7.05
C TYR A 127 5.80 10.07 7.38
N GLN A 128 5.59 8.82 7.68
CA GLN A 128 6.66 7.87 7.92
C GLN A 128 6.81 6.96 6.70
N LYS A 129 8.04 6.78 6.25
CA LYS A 129 8.43 5.73 5.29
C LYS A 129 9.09 4.62 6.07
N VAL A 130 8.62 3.39 5.91
CA VAL A 130 9.22 2.18 6.50
C VAL A 130 9.48 1.19 5.37
N ILE A 131 10.70 0.65 5.32
CA ILE A 131 11.08 -0.43 4.41
C ILE A 131 11.42 -1.64 5.26
N TYR A 132 10.83 -2.77 4.96
CA TYR A 132 11.08 -4.01 5.68
C TYR A 132 10.96 -5.22 4.76
N THR A 133 11.51 -6.36 5.21
CA THR A 133 11.34 -7.67 4.59
C THR A 133 10.54 -8.59 5.49
N GLY A 134 10.02 -9.65 4.92
CA GLY A 134 9.32 -10.71 5.63
C GLY A 134 8.88 -11.81 4.69
N LYS A 135 8.36 -12.90 5.25
CA LYS A 135 7.85 -14.04 4.47
C LYS A 135 6.34 -14.11 4.50
N GLN A 136 5.77 -14.45 3.36
CA GLN A 136 4.36 -14.79 3.21
C GLN A 136 4.21 -16.07 2.38
N GLY A 137 3.82 -17.16 3.04
CA GLY A 137 3.82 -18.47 2.40
C GLY A 137 5.21 -18.83 1.87
N ILE A 138 5.33 -19.04 0.57
CA ILE A 138 6.59 -19.41 -0.10
C ILE A 138 7.42 -18.17 -0.53
N PHE A 139 6.84 -16.97 -0.46
CA PHE A 139 7.46 -15.75 -0.98
C PHE A 139 8.28 -15.04 0.08
N ASN A 140 9.51 -14.66 -0.26
CA ASN A 140 10.28 -13.64 0.45
C ASN A 140 9.90 -12.30 -0.14
N LEU A 141 9.33 -11.42 0.68
CA LEU A 141 8.78 -10.16 0.24
C LEU A 141 9.54 -8.98 0.83
N LYS A 142 9.59 -7.90 0.08
CA LYS A 142 10.05 -6.60 0.52
C LYS A 142 8.91 -5.60 0.38
N PHE A 143 8.74 -4.81 1.42
CA PHE A 143 7.65 -3.87 1.57
C PHE A 143 8.22 -2.46 1.70
N GLU A 144 7.57 -1.50 1.06
CA GLU A 144 7.78 -0.08 1.30
C GLU A 144 6.44 0.52 1.68
N GLN A 145 6.33 1.03 2.92
CA GLN A 145 5.09 1.58 3.46
C GLN A 145 5.22 3.05 3.80
N TYR A 146 4.19 3.81 3.45
CA TYR A 146 4.01 5.19 3.85
C TYR A 146 2.83 5.29 4.81
N TYR A 147 3.04 5.91 5.98
CA TYR A 147 2.02 6.10 7.01
C TYR A 147 1.70 7.57 7.20
N TRP A 148 0.42 7.91 7.12
CA TRP A 148 -0.12 9.19 7.55
C TRP A 148 -1.14 8.94 8.64
N VAL A 149 -1.16 9.79 9.68
CA VAL A 149 -2.24 9.84 10.66
C VAL A 149 -2.85 11.22 10.59
N ILE A 150 -4.14 11.29 10.26
CA ILE A 150 -4.87 12.55 10.06
C ILE A 150 -6.21 12.44 10.77
N GLY A 151 -6.41 13.25 11.80
CA GLY A 151 -7.53 13.09 12.71
C GLY A 151 -7.51 11.67 13.30
N ASP A 152 -8.64 11.02 13.27
CA ASP A 152 -8.82 9.66 13.79
C ASP A 152 -8.61 8.57 12.71
N LYS A 153 -7.83 8.84 11.65
CA LYS A 153 -7.57 7.88 10.58
C LYS A 153 -6.09 7.73 10.29
N ALA A 154 -5.66 6.46 10.14
CA ALA A 154 -4.38 6.14 9.54
C ALA A 154 -4.58 5.72 8.08
N PHE A 155 -3.72 6.24 7.21
CA PHE A 155 -3.61 5.86 5.80
C PHE A 155 -2.30 5.11 5.64
N ILE A 156 -2.37 3.87 5.18
CA ILE A 156 -1.23 2.99 5.00
C ILE A 156 -1.16 2.63 3.51
N LEU A 157 -0.22 3.23 2.81
CA LEU A 157 0.03 2.94 1.41
C LEU A 157 1.25 2.03 1.31
N THR A 158 1.09 0.86 0.69
CA THR A 158 2.10 -0.19 0.67
C THR A 158 2.44 -0.60 -0.75
N LEU A 159 3.72 -0.57 -1.11
CA LEU A 159 4.28 -1.33 -2.21
C LEU A 159 4.78 -2.67 -1.67
N THR A 160 4.40 -3.77 -2.32
CA THR A 160 4.85 -5.13 -2.02
C THR A 160 5.46 -5.75 -3.26
N CYS A 161 6.70 -6.22 -3.14
CA CYS A 161 7.41 -6.93 -4.21
C CYS A 161 8.04 -8.21 -3.67
N GLU A 162 8.28 -9.19 -4.56
CA GLU A 162 9.26 -10.21 -4.24
C GLU A 162 10.62 -9.54 -3.98
N GLU A 163 11.35 -10.01 -2.96
CA GLU A 163 12.59 -9.37 -2.53
C GLU A 163 13.64 -9.31 -3.65
N ASN A 164 13.71 -10.34 -4.49
CA ASN A 164 14.61 -10.42 -5.64
C ASN A 164 14.20 -9.54 -6.82
N GLN A 165 12.91 -9.17 -6.94
CA GLN A 165 12.38 -8.30 -7.99
C GLN A 165 12.23 -6.83 -7.55
N TYR A 166 12.42 -6.53 -6.26
CA TYR A 166 12.18 -5.19 -5.72
C TYR A 166 12.92 -4.09 -6.49
N ASN A 167 14.18 -4.32 -6.89
CA ASN A 167 14.95 -3.31 -7.61
C ASN A 167 14.38 -2.97 -8.99
N ASP A 168 13.72 -3.92 -9.64
CA ASP A 168 13.11 -3.73 -10.95
C ASP A 168 11.80 -2.91 -10.83
N PHE A 169 11.07 -3.09 -9.72
CA PHE A 169 9.83 -2.40 -9.45
C PHE A 169 9.97 -1.12 -8.62
N GLN A 170 11.10 -0.89 -7.96
CA GLN A 170 11.29 0.24 -7.04
C GLN A 170 10.96 1.58 -7.70
N VAL A 171 11.51 1.83 -8.90
CA VAL A 171 11.35 3.13 -9.57
C VAL A 171 9.90 3.41 -9.93
N ILE A 172 9.18 2.42 -10.45
CA ILE A 172 7.76 2.57 -10.80
C ILE A 172 6.89 2.61 -9.55
N GLY A 173 7.17 1.76 -8.56
CA GLY A 173 6.49 1.74 -7.29
C GLY A 173 6.60 3.06 -6.54
N GLU A 174 7.81 3.62 -6.40
CA GLU A 174 8.01 4.94 -5.78
C GLU A 174 7.27 6.06 -6.53
N LYS A 175 7.19 6.01 -7.88
CA LYS A 175 6.37 6.97 -8.64
C LYS A 175 4.88 6.86 -8.29
N ILE A 176 4.36 5.64 -8.14
CA ILE A 176 2.98 5.41 -7.70
C ILE A 176 2.79 5.95 -6.28
N LEU A 177 3.62 5.54 -5.31
CA LEU A 177 3.54 5.97 -3.92
C LEU A 177 3.61 7.50 -3.79
N ASN A 178 4.55 8.14 -4.48
CA ASN A 178 4.76 9.59 -4.45
C ASN A 178 3.66 10.38 -5.17
N SER A 179 2.86 9.74 -6.01
CA SER A 179 1.70 10.36 -6.65
C SER A 179 0.49 10.50 -5.73
N PHE A 180 0.51 9.76 -4.61
CA PHE A 180 -0.60 9.76 -3.64
C PHE A 180 -0.79 11.13 -2.99
N LYS A 181 -2.02 11.58 -2.97
CA LYS A 181 -2.42 12.87 -2.39
C LYS A 181 -3.66 12.67 -1.53
N LEU A 182 -3.59 13.17 -0.31
CA LEU A 182 -4.77 13.32 0.54
C LEU A 182 -5.51 14.60 0.15
N VAL A 183 -6.80 14.45 -0.15
CA VAL A 183 -7.70 15.56 -0.48
C VAL A 183 -8.35 16.02 0.83
N LYS A 184 -8.21 17.31 1.15
CA LYS A 184 -8.96 17.91 2.27
C LYS A 184 -10.37 18.18 1.78
N ASN A 185 -11.35 17.59 2.44
CA ASN A 185 -12.73 18.07 2.37
C ASN A 185 -12.88 19.36 3.18
#